data_16aed6770a0df401512612d92faa6efc
#
_entry.id   16aed6770a0df401512612d92faa6efc
#
_cell.length_a   1.000
_cell.length_b   1.000
_cell.length_c   1.000
_cell.angle_alpha   90.00
_cell.angle_beta   90.00
_cell.angle_gamma   90.00
#
_symmetry.space_group_name_H-M   'P 1'
#
loop_
_entity.id
_entity.type
_entity.pdbx_description
1 polymer ?
#
loop_
_entity_poly.entity_id
_entity_poly.type
_entity_poly.pdbx_seq_one_letter_code
_entity_poly.pdbx_strand_id
1 'polypeptide(L)'
;MRRLCERIEEKIHDGRPYIEDDIALHTCIAESSKNAVVGQLIPIIDTAVMMFVNVTHQKLIEETIQTHRMIVDAIAGHDPIGAKASMVMHMNYNRSLIKQLYDQDRAETEN
;
A
#
# COMPACT_ATOMS: atom_id res chain seq x y z
N MET A 1 -9.76 4.49 10.04
CA MET A 1 -9.35 4.04 8.69
C MET A 1 -9.50 5.10 7.63
N ARG A 2 -10.67 5.70 7.43
CA ARG A 2 -10.86 6.82 6.47
C ARG A 2 -9.94 8.00 6.76
N ARG A 3 -9.78 8.35 8.03
CA ARG A 3 -8.93 9.47 8.43
C ARG A 3 -7.47 9.23 8.05
N LEU A 4 -6.97 8.01 8.21
CA LEU A 4 -5.62 7.65 7.79
C LEU A 4 -5.46 7.79 6.28
N CYS A 5 -6.46 7.35 5.52
CA CYS A 5 -6.47 7.48 4.07
C CYS A 5 -6.39 8.95 3.65
N GLU A 6 -7.18 9.81 4.27
CA GLU A 6 -7.16 11.25 4.01
C GLU A 6 -5.82 11.88 4.37
N ARG A 7 -5.22 11.50 5.50
CA ARG A 7 -3.91 12.00 5.92
C ARG A 7 -2.81 11.62 4.94
N ILE A 8 -2.86 10.39 4.43
CA ILE A 8 -1.91 9.94 3.41
C ILE A 8 -2.03 10.81 2.15
N GLU A 9 -3.26 11.05 1.70
CA GLU A 9 -3.51 11.89 0.53
C GLU A 9 -2.98 13.31 0.73
N GLU A 10 -3.25 13.91 1.89
CA GLU A 10 -2.75 15.24 2.22
C GLU A 10 -1.23 15.30 2.20
N LYS A 11 -0.58 14.33 2.80
CA LYS A 11 0.88 14.28 2.84
C LYS A 11 1.48 14.09 1.45
N ILE A 12 0.84 13.27 0.62
CA ILE A 12 1.27 13.08 -0.78
C ILE A 12 1.19 14.40 -1.53
N HIS A 13 0.07 15.11 -1.43
CA HIS A 13 -0.12 16.38 -2.13
C HIS A 13 0.85 17.46 -1.63
N ASP A 14 1.21 17.44 -0.36
CA ASP A 14 2.15 18.38 0.23
C ASP A 14 3.61 17.98 0.06
N GLY A 15 3.88 16.85 -0.54
CA GLY A 15 5.24 16.33 -0.68
C GLY A 15 5.87 15.89 0.62
N ARG A 16 5.06 15.58 1.64
CA ARG A 16 5.53 15.14 2.95
C ARG A 16 5.63 13.62 3.02
N PRO A 17 6.53 13.07 3.87
CA PRO A 17 6.61 11.63 4.08
C PRO A 17 5.31 11.08 4.65
N TYR A 18 4.80 9.99 4.09
CA TYR A 18 3.54 9.37 4.51
C TYR A 18 3.69 7.91 4.93
N ILE A 19 4.92 7.41 5.05
CA ILE A 19 5.18 5.99 5.30
C ILE A 19 4.57 5.50 6.62
N GLU A 20 4.65 6.29 7.68
CA GLU A 20 4.09 5.90 8.98
C GLU A 20 2.58 5.74 8.92
N ASP A 21 1.91 6.66 8.23
CA ASP A 21 0.46 6.58 8.06
C ASP A 21 0.06 5.44 7.14
N ASP A 22 0.88 5.15 6.12
CA ASP A 22 0.66 4.02 5.22
C ASP A 22 0.74 2.69 5.98
N ILE A 23 1.75 2.54 6.84
CA ILE A 23 1.90 1.37 7.71
C ILE A 23 0.69 1.28 8.65
N ALA A 24 0.27 2.40 9.26
CA ALA A 24 -0.88 2.41 10.16
C ALA A 24 -2.16 2.01 9.42
N LEU A 25 -2.37 2.45 8.20
CA LEU A 25 -3.52 2.07 7.39
C LEU A 25 -3.51 0.58 7.10
N HIS A 26 -2.39 0.04 6.65
CA HIS A 26 -2.26 -1.38 6.35
C HIS A 26 -2.47 -2.24 7.61
N THR A 27 -1.98 -1.78 8.75
CA THR A 27 -2.19 -2.44 10.05
C THR A 27 -3.67 -2.47 10.40
N CYS A 28 -4.37 -1.35 10.25
CA CYS A 28 -5.82 -1.29 10.51
C CYS A 28 -6.59 -2.24 9.59
N ILE A 29 -6.22 -2.31 8.33
CA ILE A 29 -6.86 -3.22 7.37
C ILE A 29 -6.66 -4.67 7.82
N ALA A 30 -5.44 -5.03 8.18
CA ALA A 30 -5.12 -6.38 8.64
C ALA A 30 -5.84 -6.73 9.94
N GLU A 31 -5.90 -5.81 10.89
CA GLU A 31 -6.60 -6.01 12.17
C GLU A 31 -8.10 -6.19 11.96
N SER A 32 -8.68 -5.53 10.96
CA SER A 32 -10.10 -5.66 10.66
C SER A 32 -10.47 -7.06 10.15
N SER A 33 -9.48 -7.86 9.73
CA SER A 33 -9.71 -9.26 9.35
C SER A 33 -9.99 -10.15 10.55
N LYS A 34 -9.63 -9.71 11.77
CA LYS A 34 -9.74 -10.46 13.02
C LYS A 34 -8.99 -11.79 13.00
N ASN A 35 -7.94 -11.87 12.19
CA ASN A 35 -7.11 -13.07 12.07
C ASN A 35 -5.78 -12.84 12.79
N ALA A 36 -5.54 -13.61 13.86
CA ALA A 36 -4.34 -13.47 14.68
C ALA A 36 -3.05 -13.73 13.89
N VAL A 37 -3.08 -14.64 12.92
CA VAL A 37 -1.91 -14.93 12.07
C VAL A 37 -1.53 -13.70 11.26
N VAL A 38 -2.51 -13.03 10.68
CA VAL A 38 -2.29 -11.79 9.93
C VAL A 38 -1.66 -10.72 10.82
N GLY A 39 -2.16 -10.59 12.05
CA GLY A 39 -1.60 -9.64 13.02
C GLY A 39 -0.13 -9.90 13.33
N GLN A 40 0.27 -11.15 13.39
CA GLN A 40 1.67 -11.53 13.64
C GLN A 40 2.58 -11.24 12.44
N LEU A 41 2.01 -11.22 11.23
CA LEU A 41 2.76 -10.92 10.01
C LEU A 41 2.93 -9.42 9.77
N ILE A 42 2.16 -8.58 10.43
CA ILE A 42 2.20 -7.13 10.22
C ILE A 42 3.61 -6.53 10.36
N PRO A 43 4.40 -6.84 11.41
CA PRO A 43 5.74 -6.26 11.52
C PRO A 43 6.65 -6.61 10.34
N ILE A 44 6.47 -7.80 9.77
CA ILE A 44 7.23 -8.24 8.59
C ILE A 44 6.78 -7.46 7.35
N ILE A 45 5.46 -7.32 7.21
CA ILE A 45 4.85 -6.55 6.12
C ILE A 45 5.28 -5.10 6.20
N ASP A 46 5.30 -4.51 7.40
CA ASP A 46 5.69 -3.12 7.62
C ASP A 46 7.12 -2.87 7.17
N THR A 47 8.04 -3.79 7.47
CA THR A 47 9.42 -3.68 7.00
C THR A 47 9.47 -3.69 5.48
N ALA A 48 8.73 -4.58 4.84
CA ALA A 48 8.66 -4.66 3.38
C ALA A 48 8.05 -3.37 2.79
N VAL A 49 6.98 -2.86 3.40
CA VAL A 49 6.33 -1.61 2.96
C VAL A 49 7.31 -0.44 3.03
N MET A 50 8.10 -0.34 4.09
CA MET A 50 9.13 0.70 4.21
C MET A 50 10.12 0.65 3.04
N MET A 51 10.57 -0.55 2.68
CA MET A 51 11.46 -0.72 1.54
C MET A 51 10.78 -0.34 0.24
N PHE A 52 9.52 -0.73 0.06
CA PHE A 52 8.73 -0.41 -1.13
C PHE A 52 8.55 1.10 -1.30
N VAL A 53 8.19 1.81 -0.23
CA VAL A 53 7.96 3.25 -0.31
C VAL A 53 9.25 3.98 -0.70
N ASN A 54 10.39 3.53 -0.18
CA ASN A 54 11.67 4.13 -0.54
C ASN A 54 12.03 3.93 -2.02
N VAL A 55 11.64 2.80 -2.60
CA VAL A 55 11.97 2.46 -3.98
C VAL A 55 10.92 2.97 -4.96
N THR A 56 9.64 2.93 -4.58
CA THR A 56 8.53 3.20 -5.47
C THR A 56 7.88 4.57 -5.27
N HIS A 57 8.31 5.32 -4.26
CA HIS A 57 7.65 6.58 -3.92
C HIS A 57 7.53 7.49 -5.16
N GLN A 58 6.40 8.18 -5.26
CA GLN A 58 6.07 9.14 -6.30
C GLN A 58 5.75 8.55 -7.69
N LYS A 59 5.97 7.26 -7.93
CA LYS A 59 5.67 6.68 -9.25
C LYS A 59 4.25 6.15 -9.38
N LEU A 60 3.64 5.69 -8.26
CA LEU A 60 2.27 5.17 -8.27
C LEU A 60 1.37 5.95 -7.33
N ILE A 61 1.55 7.27 -7.26
CA ILE A 61 0.80 8.13 -6.32
C ILE A 61 -0.70 8.06 -6.58
N GLU A 62 -1.13 8.22 -7.85
CA GLU A 62 -2.54 8.21 -8.20
C GLU A 62 -3.17 6.84 -7.93
N GLU A 63 -2.48 5.77 -8.32
CA GLU A 63 -2.95 4.41 -8.11
C GLU A 63 -3.01 4.08 -6.61
N THR A 64 -2.05 4.56 -5.83
CA THR A 64 -2.02 4.36 -4.38
C THR A 64 -3.23 5.05 -3.73
N ILE A 65 -3.49 6.30 -4.04
CA ILE A 65 -4.62 7.04 -3.51
C ILE A 65 -5.93 6.35 -3.89
N GLN A 66 -6.09 6.01 -5.15
CA GLN A 66 -7.31 5.38 -5.65
C GLN A 66 -7.58 4.04 -4.99
N THR A 67 -6.57 3.18 -4.93
CA THR A 67 -6.75 1.84 -4.35
C THR A 67 -6.96 1.89 -2.84
N HIS A 68 -6.29 2.78 -2.12
CA HIS A 68 -6.56 2.99 -0.68
C HIS A 68 -8.01 3.37 -0.44
N ARG A 69 -8.56 4.31 -1.23
CA ARG A 69 -9.97 4.71 -1.13
C ARG A 69 -10.90 3.55 -1.39
N MET A 70 -10.63 2.77 -2.43
CA MET A 70 -11.46 1.62 -2.80
C MET A 70 -11.50 0.59 -1.68
N ILE A 71 -10.35 0.29 -1.06
CA ILE A 71 -10.27 -0.67 0.05
C ILE A 71 -11.08 -0.16 1.25
N VAL A 72 -10.85 1.09 1.64
CA VAL A 72 -11.51 1.69 2.80
C VAL A 72 -13.03 1.77 2.59
N ASP A 73 -13.47 2.18 1.40
CA ASP A 73 -14.89 2.26 1.08
C ASP A 73 -15.55 0.88 1.09
N ALA A 74 -14.88 -0.13 0.57
CA ALA A 74 -15.40 -1.51 0.57
C ALA A 74 -15.53 -2.03 2.00
N ILE A 75 -14.55 -1.79 2.86
CA ILE A 75 -14.62 -2.21 4.28
C ILE A 75 -15.73 -1.47 5.00
N ALA A 76 -15.85 -0.16 4.80
CA ALA A 76 -16.92 0.64 5.43
C ALA A 76 -18.31 0.20 4.96
N GLY A 77 -18.41 -0.26 3.72
CA GLY A 77 -19.66 -0.78 3.16
C GLY A 77 -19.92 -2.25 3.42
N HIS A 78 -19.09 -2.89 4.23
CA HIS A 78 -19.20 -4.33 4.52
C HIS A 78 -19.17 -5.18 3.25
N ASP A 79 -18.32 -4.83 2.30
CA ASP A 79 -18.16 -5.50 1.02
C ASP A 79 -16.84 -6.28 0.99
N PRO A 80 -16.81 -7.55 1.45
CA PRO A 80 -15.57 -8.32 1.51
C PRO A 80 -15.01 -8.66 0.14
N ILE A 81 -15.87 -8.84 -0.86
CA ILE A 81 -15.44 -9.14 -2.23
C ILE A 81 -14.75 -7.91 -2.83
N GLY A 82 -15.36 -6.73 -2.69
CA GLY A 82 -14.80 -5.48 -3.15
C GLY A 82 -13.49 -5.13 -2.44
N ALA A 83 -13.43 -5.37 -1.13
CA ALA A 83 -12.20 -5.13 -0.36
C ALA A 83 -11.06 -6.01 -0.83
N LYS A 84 -11.32 -7.30 -1.05
CA LYS A 84 -10.32 -8.23 -1.56
C LYS A 84 -9.85 -7.84 -2.95
N ALA A 85 -10.77 -7.53 -3.85
CA ALA A 85 -10.44 -7.13 -5.22
C ALA A 85 -9.59 -5.86 -5.24
N SER A 86 -9.95 -4.88 -4.42
CA SER A 86 -9.20 -3.62 -4.32
C SER A 86 -7.80 -3.84 -3.77
N MET A 87 -7.65 -4.72 -2.77
CA MET A 87 -6.35 -5.05 -2.21
C MET A 87 -5.47 -5.77 -3.23
N VAL A 88 -6.04 -6.72 -3.99
CA VAL A 88 -5.31 -7.42 -5.06
C VAL A 88 -4.82 -6.41 -6.11
N MET A 89 -5.66 -5.47 -6.50
CA MET A 89 -5.28 -4.42 -7.44
C MET A 89 -4.13 -3.56 -6.89
N HIS A 90 -4.23 -3.15 -5.62
CA HIS A 90 -3.19 -2.38 -4.94
C HIS A 90 -1.85 -3.12 -4.94
N MET A 91 -1.87 -4.39 -4.58
CA MET A 91 -0.66 -5.21 -4.53
C MET A 91 -0.09 -5.46 -5.94
N ASN A 92 -0.95 -5.61 -6.94
CA ASN A 92 -0.49 -5.81 -8.33
C ASN A 92 0.22 -4.58 -8.90
N TYR A 93 -0.27 -3.37 -8.61
CA TYR A 93 0.43 -2.15 -9.03
C TYR A 93 1.84 -2.10 -8.45
N ASN A 94 1.97 -2.37 -7.15
CA ASN A 94 3.27 -2.36 -6.49
C ASN A 94 4.20 -3.44 -7.04
N ARG A 95 3.67 -4.65 -7.22
CA ARG A 95 4.42 -5.77 -7.77
C ARG A 95 4.96 -5.46 -9.17
N SER A 96 4.12 -4.91 -10.03
CA SER A 96 4.50 -4.58 -11.41
C SER A 96 5.61 -3.53 -11.44
N LEU A 97 5.50 -2.49 -10.59
CA LEU A 97 6.52 -1.45 -10.52
C LEU A 97 7.85 -2.00 -10.04
N ILE A 98 7.82 -2.84 -9.01
CA ILE A 98 9.04 -3.45 -8.47
C ILE A 98 9.74 -4.30 -9.53
N LYS A 99 8.96 -5.06 -10.29
CA LYS A 99 9.51 -5.87 -11.38
C LYS A 99 10.17 -4.99 -12.44
N GLN A 100 9.53 -3.88 -12.81
CA GLN A 100 10.10 -2.94 -13.76
C GLN A 100 11.42 -2.35 -13.26
N LEU A 101 11.44 -1.93 -11.99
CA LEU A 101 12.65 -1.37 -11.38
C LEU A 101 13.77 -2.40 -11.30
N TYR A 102 13.43 -3.64 -10.95
CA TYR A 102 14.40 -4.73 -10.92
C TYR A 102 15.00 -4.99 -12.30
N ASP A 103 14.16 -5.05 -13.32
CA ASP A 103 14.60 -5.30 -14.70
C ASP A 103 15.49 -4.16 -15.22
N GLN A 104 15.16 -2.91 -14.89
CA GLN A 104 15.97 -1.74 -15.23
C GLN A 104 17.34 -1.80 -14.57
N ASP A 105 17.38 -2.07 -13.28
CA ASP A 105 18.63 -2.16 -12.52
C ASP A 105 19.52 -3.27 -13.08
N ARG A 106 18.92 -4.41 -13.39
CA ARG A 106 19.64 -5.53 -14.00
C ARG A 106 20.21 -5.19 -15.37
N ALA A 107 19.44 -4.49 -16.21
CA ALA A 107 19.90 -4.05 -17.52
C ALA A 107 21.07 -3.09 -17.41
N GLU A 108 21.02 -2.14 -16.47
CA GLU A 108 22.12 -1.20 -16.22
C GLU A 108 23.38 -1.90 -15.73
N THR A 109 23.21 -2.94 -14.92
CA THR A 109 24.35 -3.72 -14.40
C THR A 109 25.01 -4.57 -15.48
N GLU A 110 24.24 -5.08 -16.44
CA GLU A 110 24.75 -5.90 -17.54
C GLU A 110 25.45 -5.10 -18.63
N ASN A 111 25.24 -3.79 -18.66
CA ASN A 111 25.91 -2.89 -19.59
C ASN A 111 27.17 -2.29 -18.96
#